data_6652c5cbacf1325a792e7c55a058fd83
#
_entry.id   6652c5cbacf1325a792e7c55a058fd83
#
_cell.length_a   1.000
_cell.length_b   1.000
_cell.length_c   1.000
_cell.angle_alpha   90.00
_cell.angle_beta   90.00
_cell.angle_gamma   90.00
#
_symmetry.space_group_name_H-M   'P 1'
#
loop_
_entity.id
_entity.type
_entity.pdbx_description
1 polymer ?
#
loop_
_entity_poly.entity_id
_entity_poly.type
_entity_poly.pdbx_seq_one_letter_code
_entity_poly.pdbx_strand_id
1 'polypeptide(L)'
;MSVKEFLTQPAANITVDGQYTIANWFDSKGKPGRFACRTSRVSPFRMMIAVPVVGRVGDRITSDFEELGEFGKLEGHISDTVRGAFFVELTMGASTREKFASKLIWLENRRKNPGIRDGRYHARIIPATPHSTLTFGDGSTRGCFVIDMSVSGVAVSADIQPKIGMPLAVGACVGRVVRLLPQGFAVKFVEQQNRNELERLVMRPTALSSSPAAEPQLRLFG
;
A
#
# COMPACT_ATOMS: atom_id res chain seq x y z
N MET A 1 -23.06 3.88 -3.99
CA MET A 1 -22.39 4.36 -5.23
C MET A 1 -21.42 3.28 -5.68
N SER A 2 -21.53 2.84 -6.95
CA SER A 2 -20.68 1.74 -7.44
C SER A 2 -19.27 2.20 -7.79
N VAL A 3 -18.31 1.24 -7.90
CA VAL A 3 -16.94 1.53 -8.37
C VAL A 3 -16.94 2.26 -9.69
N LYS A 4 -17.81 1.86 -10.63
CA LYS A 4 -17.93 2.51 -11.94
C LYS A 4 -18.33 3.99 -11.84
N GLU A 5 -19.26 4.33 -10.96
CA GLU A 5 -19.67 5.72 -10.74
C GLU A 5 -18.54 6.58 -10.15
N PHE A 6 -17.76 6.04 -9.19
CA PHE A 6 -16.63 6.79 -8.64
C PHE A 6 -15.54 7.03 -9.68
N LEU A 7 -15.29 6.09 -10.59
CA LEU A 7 -14.30 6.23 -11.64
C LEU A 7 -14.68 7.29 -12.69
N THR A 8 -15.97 7.62 -12.82
CA THR A 8 -16.48 8.65 -13.73
C THR A 8 -16.70 10.02 -13.09
N GLN A 9 -16.69 10.10 -11.74
CA GLN A 9 -16.89 11.38 -11.04
C GLN A 9 -15.62 12.25 -11.03
N PRO A 10 -15.76 13.58 -10.90
CA PRO A 10 -14.62 14.47 -10.70
C PRO A 10 -13.86 14.11 -9.43
N ALA A 11 -12.63 13.67 -9.57
CA ALA A 11 -11.72 13.36 -8.48
C ALA A 11 -10.31 13.69 -8.93
N ALA A 12 -9.47 14.14 -7.98
CA ALA A 12 -8.07 14.40 -8.24
C ALA A 12 -7.31 13.06 -8.36
N ASN A 13 -6.52 12.91 -9.42
CA ASN A 13 -5.59 11.79 -9.57
C ASN A 13 -4.32 12.10 -8.77
N ILE A 14 -4.42 11.98 -7.45
CA ILE A 14 -3.34 12.30 -6.52
C ILE A 14 -2.79 11.00 -5.95
N THR A 15 -1.49 10.76 -6.19
CA THR A 15 -0.74 9.65 -5.60
C THR A 15 0.00 10.17 -4.39
N VAL A 16 -0.42 9.81 -3.20
CA VAL A 16 0.21 10.15 -1.93
C VAL A 16 0.49 8.87 -1.16
N ASP A 17 1.72 8.73 -0.68
CA ASP A 17 2.09 7.62 0.17
C ASP A 17 1.63 7.86 1.60
N GLY A 18 1.17 6.80 2.24
CA GLY A 18 0.67 6.86 3.60
C GLY A 18 0.64 5.51 4.27
N GLN A 19 -0.02 5.47 5.39
CA GLN A 19 -0.26 4.26 6.17
C GLN A 19 -1.72 4.19 6.58
N TYR A 20 -2.21 2.97 6.85
CA TYR A 20 -3.56 2.75 7.32
C TYR A 20 -3.62 1.64 8.36
N THR A 21 -4.69 1.65 9.14
CA THR A 21 -5.08 0.59 10.06
C THR A 21 -6.52 0.20 9.79
N ILE A 22 -6.83 -1.07 9.97
CA ILE A 22 -8.20 -1.61 9.95
C ILE A 22 -8.60 -1.86 11.41
N ALA A 23 -9.75 -1.37 11.85
CA ALA A 23 -10.14 -1.35 13.26
C ALA A 23 -10.09 -2.72 13.96
N ASN A 24 -10.41 -3.80 13.25
CA ASN A 24 -10.46 -5.15 13.79
C ASN A 24 -9.29 -6.05 13.33
N TRP A 25 -8.20 -5.45 12.85
CA TRP A 25 -7.01 -6.18 12.42
C TRP A 25 -5.88 -6.01 13.43
N PHE A 26 -5.51 -7.09 14.09
CA PHE A 26 -4.46 -7.08 15.11
C PHE A 26 -3.33 -8.04 14.71
N ASP A 27 -2.11 -7.65 15.05
CA ASP A 27 -0.94 -8.52 14.91
C ASP A 27 -0.95 -9.64 15.98
N SER A 28 0.03 -10.54 15.90
CA SER A 28 0.20 -11.64 16.86
C SER A 28 0.42 -11.19 18.31
N LYS A 29 0.69 -9.90 18.54
CA LYS A 29 0.88 -9.27 19.85
C LYS A 29 -0.33 -8.46 20.31
N GLY A 30 -1.45 -8.53 19.58
CA GLY A 30 -2.68 -7.78 19.88
C GLY A 30 -2.59 -6.28 19.59
N LYS A 31 -1.60 -5.81 18.82
CA LYS A 31 -1.52 -4.42 18.38
C LYS A 31 -2.23 -4.25 17.04
N PRO A 32 -2.90 -3.09 16.81
CA PRO A 32 -3.48 -2.80 15.49
C PRO A 32 -2.42 -2.90 14.39
N GLY A 33 -2.70 -3.72 13.37
CA GLY A 33 -1.83 -3.85 12.22
C GLY A 33 -1.77 -2.52 11.46
N ARG A 34 -0.54 -2.06 11.17
CA ARG A 34 -0.28 -0.83 10.43
C ARG A 34 0.41 -1.17 9.13
N PHE A 35 -0.17 -0.75 8.03
CA PHE A 35 0.27 -1.10 6.68
C PHE A 35 0.51 0.16 5.86
N ALA A 36 1.49 0.12 4.96
CA ALA A 36 1.66 1.18 3.97
C ALA A 36 0.53 1.13 2.94
N CYS A 37 0.17 2.29 2.42
CA CYS A 37 -0.78 2.43 1.34
C CYS A 37 -0.39 3.59 0.42
N ARG A 38 -1.08 3.66 -0.71
CA ARG A 38 -0.91 4.75 -1.67
C ARG A 38 -2.26 5.13 -2.25
N THR A 39 -2.57 6.42 -2.23
CA THR A 39 -3.76 6.90 -2.93
C THR A 39 -3.53 6.83 -4.44
N SER A 40 -4.57 6.63 -5.21
CA SER A 40 -4.55 6.73 -6.66
C SER A 40 -5.57 7.74 -7.17
N ARG A 41 -6.68 7.85 -6.48
CA ARG A 41 -7.77 8.74 -6.80
C ARG A 41 -8.44 9.23 -5.53
N VAL A 42 -8.53 10.53 -5.35
CA VAL A 42 -9.05 11.16 -4.13
C VAL A 42 -10.09 12.22 -4.46
N SER A 43 -11.21 12.15 -3.78
CA SER A 43 -12.24 13.20 -3.74
C SER A 43 -12.54 13.55 -2.29
N PRO A 44 -13.27 14.64 -2.00
CA PRO A 44 -13.65 14.98 -0.63
C PRO A 44 -14.61 13.98 0.06
N PHE A 45 -15.14 13.03 -0.70
CA PHE A 45 -16.11 12.05 -0.20
C PHE A 45 -15.53 10.64 -0.16
N ARG A 46 -14.63 10.32 -1.08
CA ARG A 46 -14.16 8.96 -1.30
C ARG A 46 -12.75 8.95 -1.83
N MET A 47 -11.96 7.97 -1.43
CA MET A 47 -10.63 7.74 -1.99
C MET A 47 -10.45 6.28 -2.36
N MET A 48 -9.62 6.03 -3.36
CA MET A 48 -9.11 4.71 -3.71
C MET A 48 -7.67 4.60 -3.20
N ILE A 49 -7.38 3.56 -2.43
CA ILE A 49 -6.03 3.29 -1.94
C ILE A 49 -5.56 1.89 -2.34
N ALA A 50 -4.34 1.81 -2.86
CA ALA A 50 -3.63 0.57 -3.11
C ALA A 50 -3.00 0.09 -1.80
N VAL A 51 -3.13 -1.18 -1.48
CA VAL A 51 -2.84 -1.75 -0.15
C VAL A 51 -2.26 -3.16 -0.24
N PRO A 52 -1.42 -3.59 0.74
CA PRO A 52 -0.98 -4.98 0.86
C PRO A 52 -2.07 -5.92 1.41
N VAL A 53 -2.91 -5.40 2.30
CA VAL A 53 -3.98 -6.15 2.98
C VAL A 53 -5.32 -5.50 2.68
N VAL A 54 -6.20 -6.25 2.05
CA VAL A 54 -7.55 -5.77 1.70
C VAL A 54 -8.52 -6.19 2.82
N GLY A 55 -9.14 -5.20 3.48
CA GLY A 55 -10.19 -5.44 4.46
C GLY A 55 -11.53 -5.82 3.82
N ARG A 56 -12.56 -5.92 4.62
CA ARG A 56 -13.93 -6.22 4.18
C ARG A 56 -14.73 -4.95 4.00
N VAL A 57 -15.73 -4.97 3.12
CA VAL A 57 -16.71 -3.88 3.01
C VAL A 57 -17.37 -3.66 4.36
N GLY A 58 -17.42 -2.40 4.80
CA GLY A 58 -17.91 -1.99 6.12
C GLY A 58 -16.84 -1.83 7.20
N ASP A 59 -15.63 -2.36 7.01
CA ASP A 59 -14.55 -2.19 7.98
C ASP A 59 -14.18 -0.70 8.14
N ARG A 60 -13.98 -0.28 9.39
CA ARG A 60 -13.52 1.09 9.69
C ARG A 60 -12.02 1.18 9.44
N ILE A 61 -11.64 2.26 8.76
CA ILE A 61 -10.26 2.57 8.38
C ILE A 61 -9.85 3.89 8.99
N THR A 62 -8.65 3.92 9.55
CA THR A 62 -7.93 5.16 9.84
C THR A 62 -6.68 5.18 8.98
N SER A 63 -6.49 6.23 8.20
CA SER A 63 -5.33 6.42 7.33
C SER A 63 -4.60 7.71 7.69
N ASP A 64 -3.29 7.72 7.43
CA ASP A 64 -2.41 8.84 7.71
C ASP A 64 -1.52 9.11 6.49
N PHE A 65 -1.64 10.32 5.93
CA PHE A 65 -0.93 10.78 4.73
C PHE A 65 -0.20 12.08 5.05
N GLU A 66 1.10 12.00 5.28
CA GLU A 66 1.91 13.15 5.71
C GLU A 66 1.81 14.35 4.73
N GLU A 67 1.77 14.09 3.42
CA GLU A 67 1.67 15.14 2.40
C GLU A 67 0.35 15.93 2.44
N LEU A 68 -0.69 15.37 3.05
CA LEU A 68 -1.98 16.06 3.22
C LEU A 68 -1.94 17.09 4.37
N GLY A 69 -0.89 17.09 5.20
CA GLY A 69 -0.72 18.04 6.30
C GLY A 69 -1.83 17.91 7.35
N GLU A 70 -2.58 18.99 7.59
CA GLU A 70 -3.68 19.00 8.56
C GLU A 70 -4.80 17.99 8.26
N PHE A 71 -4.91 17.56 7.01
CA PHE A 71 -5.84 16.50 6.56
C PHE A 71 -5.17 15.14 6.49
N GLY A 72 -3.97 14.97 7.05
CA GLY A 72 -3.22 13.70 6.98
C GLY A 72 -3.97 12.53 7.59
N LYS A 73 -4.68 12.75 8.69
CA LYS A 73 -5.49 11.71 9.34
C LYS A 73 -6.91 11.72 8.77
N LEU A 74 -7.24 10.67 8.03
CA LEU A 74 -8.55 10.48 7.44
C LEU A 74 -9.19 9.21 8.02
N GLU A 75 -10.46 9.32 8.39
CA GLU A 75 -11.27 8.22 8.86
C GLU A 75 -12.39 7.93 7.86
N GLY A 76 -12.80 6.67 7.81
CA GLY A 76 -13.87 6.24 6.94
C GLY A 76 -14.15 4.75 7.07
N HIS A 77 -14.88 4.22 6.12
CA HIS A 77 -15.15 2.79 6.03
C HIS A 77 -14.92 2.28 4.59
N ILE A 78 -14.55 1.02 4.48
CA ILE A 78 -14.40 0.38 3.18
C ILE A 78 -15.78 0.27 2.52
N SER A 79 -15.96 0.93 1.38
CA SER A 79 -17.22 0.91 0.64
C SER A 79 -17.23 -0.10 -0.50
N ASP A 80 -16.05 -0.47 -0.99
CA ASP A 80 -15.89 -1.47 -2.05
C ASP A 80 -14.45 -1.98 -2.09
N THR A 81 -14.22 -3.15 -2.68
CA THR A 81 -12.90 -3.78 -2.78
C THR A 81 -12.59 -4.21 -4.20
N VAL A 82 -11.33 -4.08 -4.58
CA VAL A 82 -10.76 -4.63 -5.81
C VAL A 82 -9.44 -5.31 -5.49
N ARG A 83 -8.90 -6.07 -6.42
CA ARG A 83 -7.63 -6.77 -6.20
C ARG A 83 -6.50 -5.79 -5.86
N GLY A 84 -5.95 -5.89 -4.64
CA GLY A 84 -4.84 -5.06 -4.17
C GLY A 84 -5.20 -3.61 -3.83
N ALA A 85 -6.50 -3.26 -3.80
CA ALA A 85 -6.95 -1.95 -3.41
C ALA A 85 -8.36 -1.99 -2.83
N PHE A 86 -8.76 -0.92 -2.15
CA PHE A 86 -10.13 -0.72 -1.75
C PHE A 86 -10.52 0.77 -1.81
N PHE A 87 -11.81 0.99 -1.78
CA PHE A 87 -12.42 2.32 -1.75
C PHE A 87 -12.84 2.65 -0.33
N VAL A 88 -12.46 3.83 0.14
CA VAL A 88 -12.85 4.35 1.44
C VAL A 88 -13.83 5.49 1.25
N GLU A 89 -15.01 5.37 1.84
CA GLU A 89 -15.92 6.48 2.01
C GLU A 89 -15.51 7.28 3.24
N LEU A 90 -15.18 8.56 3.05
CA LEU A 90 -14.57 9.41 4.07
C LEU A 90 -15.62 9.98 5.02
N THR A 91 -15.34 9.87 6.31
CA THR A 91 -16.16 10.46 7.37
C THR A 91 -15.59 11.81 7.75
N MET A 92 -16.22 12.91 7.29
CA MET A 92 -15.82 14.26 7.64
C MET A 92 -17.00 15.23 7.57
N GLY A 93 -16.97 16.28 8.40
CA GLY A 93 -17.96 17.34 8.39
C GLY A 93 -17.88 18.24 7.14
N ALA A 94 -18.96 18.95 6.83
CA ALA A 94 -19.06 19.75 5.61
C ALA A 94 -17.96 20.81 5.48
N SER A 95 -17.65 21.55 6.54
CA SER A 95 -16.59 22.57 6.53
C SER A 95 -15.21 21.98 6.30
N THR A 96 -14.89 20.85 6.94
CA THR A 96 -13.63 20.13 6.73
C THR A 96 -13.51 19.61 5.30
N ARG A 97 -14.62 19.13 4.74
CA ARG A 97 -14.71 18.62 3.37
C ARG A 97 -14.40 19.68 2.33
N GLU A 98 -14.91 20.89 2.51
CA GLU A 98 -14.64 22.03 1.63
C GLU A 98 -13.16 22.43 1.64
N LYS A 99 -12.57 22.54 2.83
CA LYS A 99 -11.13 22.80 2.99
C LYS A 99 -10.29 21.69 2.38
N PHE A 100 -10.68 20.44 2.56
CA PHE A 100 -9.99 19.29 1.96
C PHE A 100 -10.07 19.33 0.43
N ALA A 101 -11.22 19.70 -0.15
CA ALA A 101 -11.34 19.89 -1.60
C ALA A 101 -10.34 20.92 -2.12
N SER A 102 -10.21 22.07 -1.44
CA SER A 102 -9.25 23.11 -1.78
C SER A 102 -7.80 22.61 -1.71
N LYS A 103 -7.47 21.82 -0.68
CA LYS A 103 -6.15 21.19 -0.54
C LYS A 103 -5.85 20.23 -1.69
N LEU A 104 -6.81 19.42 -2.12
CA LEU A 104 -6.65 18.51 -3.25
C LEU A 104 -6.35 19.25 -4.55
N ILE A 105 -7.06 20.35 -4.83
CA ILE A 105 -6.80 21.20 -5.98
C ILE A 105 -5.38 21.78 -5.93
N TRP A 106 -4.94 22.26 -4.75
CA TRP A 106 -3.60 22.77 -4.57
C TRP A 106 -2.51 21.72 -4.82
N LEU A 107 -2.70 20.49 -4.31
CA LEU A 107 -1.79 19.37 -4.53
C LEU A 107 -1.71 18.97 -6.01
N GLU A 108 -2.84 18.92 -6.70
CA GLU A 108 -2.88 18.62 -8.13
C GLU A 108 -2.11 19.66 -8.94
N ASN A 109 -2.27 20.94 -8.62
CA ASN A 109 -1.55 22.04 -9.28
C ASN A 109 -0.05 22.00 -8.99
N ARG A 110 0.38 21.68 -7.75
CA ARG A 110 1.79 21.58 -7.36
C ARG A 110 2.51 20.45 -8.10
N ARG A 111 1.84 19.34 -8.37
CA ARG A 111 2.42 18.22 -9.13
C ARG A 111 2.72 18.55 -10.59
N LYS A 112 1.99 19.49 -11.17
CA LYS A 112 2.25 19.96 -12.54
C LYS A 112 3.53 20.79 -12.64
N ASN A 113 4.11 21.24 -11.48
CA ASN A 113 5.35 22.02 -11.39
C ASN A 113 6.32 21.44 -10.34
N PRO A 114 7.04 20.35 -10.63
CA PRO A 114 7.96 19.74 -9.67
C PRO A 114 9.29 20.50 -9.60
N GLY A 115 9.54 21.17 -8.50
CA GLY A 115 10.80 21.83 -8.23
C GLY A 115 11.30 21.61 -6.82
N ILE A 116 11.90 20.44 -6.49
CA ILE A 116 12.83 20.29 -5.33
C ILE A 116 13.59 18.96 -5.49
N ARG A 117 14.92 19.02 -5.41
CA ARG A 117 15.85 17.88 -5.47
C ARG A 117 15.99 17.21 -4.09
N ASP A 118 15.88 15.87 -4.05
CA ASP A 118 16.17 15.06 -2.87
C ASP A 118 17.70 14.79 -2.81
N GLY A 119 18.37 15.16 -1.71
CA GLY A 119 19.82 15.04 -1.51
C GLY A 119 20.33 13.64 -1.15
N ARG A 120 19.65 12.55 -1.50
CA ARG A 120 20.04 11.17 -1.18
C ARG A 120 21.01 10.60 -2.20
N TYR A 121 21.90 9.67 -1.74
CA TYR A 121 22.93 9.05 -2.58
C TYR A 121 22.35 8.26 -3.77
N HIS A 122 21.17 7.64 -3.62
CA HIS A 122 20.42 6.99 -4.68
C HIS A 122 18.99 7.51 -4.71
N ALA A 123 18.57 8.00 -5.87
CA ALA A 123 17.19 8.43 -6.09
C ALA A 123 16.23 7.25 -5.85
N ARG A 124 15.16 7.50 -5.10
CA ARG A 124 14.09 6.53 -4.89
C ARG A 124 13.11 6.56 -6.05
N ILE A 125 12.63 5.39 -6.39
CA ILE A 125 11.60 5.19 -7.40
C ILE A 125 10.36 4.71 -6.66
N ILE A 126 9.25 5.37 -6.93
CA ILE A 126 7.94 4.97 -6.46
C ILE A 126 7.27 4.24 -7.63
N PRO A 127 7.02 2.92 -7.52
CA PRO A 127 6.45 2.16 -8.63
C PRO A 127 5.00 2.58 -8.90
N ALA A 128 4.62 2.62 -10.17
CA ALA A 128 3.24 2.91 -10.58
C ALA A 128 2.26 1.82 -10.11
N THR A 129 2.71 0.56 -10.12
CA THR A 129 1.95 -0.59 -9.62
C THR A 129 2.68 -1.16 -8.41
N PRO A 130 2.26 -0.88 -7.16
CA PRO A 130 3.07 -1.14 -5.96
C PRO A 130 3.06 -2.60 -5.47
N HIS A 131 2.40 -3.52 -6.15
CA HIS A 131 2.26 -4.91 -5.69
C HIS A 131 3.38 -5.80 -6.21
N SER A 132 4.00 -6.55 -5.29
CA SER A 132 5.05 -7.51 -5.55
C SER A 132 4.87 -8.77 -4.69
N THR A 133 5.83 -9.68 -4.77
CA THR A 133 5.84 -10.93 -4.01
C THR A 133 7.14 -11.04 -3.22
N LEU A 134 7.01 -11.43 -1.96
CA LEU A 134 8.11 -11.90 -1.13
C LEU A 134 8.26 -13.40 -1.34
N THR A 135 9.49 -13.87 -1.52
CA THR A 135 9.84 -15.30 -1.52
C THR A 135 10.85 -15.55 -0.41
N PHE A 136 10.54 -16.50 0.46
CA PHE A 136 11.37 -16.87 1.61
C PHE A 136 12.31 -18.02 1.28
N GLY A 137 13.28 -18.29 2.18
CA GLY A 137 14.26 -19.35 1.98
C GLY A 137 13.70 -20.77 1.94
N ASP A 138 12.49 -20.99 2.47
CA ASP A 138 11.73 -22.25 2.39
C ASP A 138 10.89 -22.37 1.11
N GLY A 139 10.97 -21.38 0.20
CA GLY A 139 10.19 -21.34 -1.03
C GLY A 139 8.76 -20.80 -0.86
N SER A 140 8.32 -20.54 0.37
CA SER A 140 6.99 -19.94 0.60
C SER A 140 6.95 -18.51 0.05
N THR A 141 5.74 -18.06 -0.34
CA THR A 141 5.54 -16.73 -0.93
C THR A 141 4.46 -15.95 -0.22
N ARG A 142 4.59 -14.62 -0.19
CA ARG A 142 3.59 -13.68 0.31
C ARG A 142 3.51 -12.45 -0.58
N GLY A 143 2.30 -11.94 -0.79
CA GLY A 143 2.12 -10.64 -1.43
C GLY A 143 2.70 -9.52 -0.56
N CYS A 144 3.24 -8.49 -1.20
CA CYS A 144 3.68 -7.28 -0.51
C CYS A 144 3.36 -6.02 -1.31
N PHE A 145 3.38 -4.90 -0.61
CA PHE A 145 3.25 -3.58 -1.17
C PHE A 145 4.63 -2.91 -1.16
N VAL A 146 5.11 -2.46 -2.31
CA VAL A 146 6.38 -1.72 -2.44
C VAL A 146 6.14 -0.25 -2.12
N ILE A 147 6.74 0.20 -1.03
CA ILE A 147 6.67 1.59 -0.58
C ILE A 147 7.52 2.46 -1.51
N ASP A 148 8.80 2.14 -1.58
CA ASP A 148 9.78 2.74 -2.48
C ASP A 148 10.90 1.75 -2.79
N MET A 149 11.68 2.01 -3.84
CA MET A 149 12.83 1.21 -4.22
C MET A 149 13.98 2.08 -4.76
N SER A 150 15.18 1.56 -4.67
CA SER A 150 16.40 2.13 -5.24
C SER A 150 17.28 1.01 -5.81
N VAL A 151 18.33 1.35 -6.51
CA VAL A 151 19.27 0.35 -7.04
C VAL A 151 19.88 -0.56 -5.97
N SER A 152 19.92 -0.13 -4.71
CA SER A 152 20.53 -0.86 -3.59
C SER A 152 19.55 -1.59 -2.69
N GLY A 153 18.23 -1.36 -2.82
CA GLY A 153 17.26 -1.97 -1.93
C GLY A 153 15.83 -1.48 -2.14
N VAL A 154 14.91 -2.02 -1.37
CA VAL A 154 13.48 -1.78 -1.46
C VAL A 154 12.87 -1.69 -0.06
N ALA A 155 11.90 -0.80 0.14
CA ALA A 155 11.04 -0.76 1.31
C ALA A 155 9.68 -1.38 0.96
N VAL A 156 9.20 -2.31 1.78
CA VAL A 156 7.96 -3.04 1.55
C VAL A 156 7.09 -3.08 2.81
N SER A 157 5.79 -3.19 2.58
CA SER A 157 4.78 -3.48 3.60
C SER A 157 4.11 -4.82 3.29
N ALA A 158 3.94 -5.66 4.31
CA ALA A 158 3.26 -6.94 4.20
C ALA A 158 2.76 -7.37 5.59
N ASP A 159 1.84 -8.33 5.61
CA ASP A 159 1.30 -8.90 6.86
C ASP A 159 2.26 -9.96 7.45
N ILE A 160 3.49 -9.51 7.71
CA ILE A 160 4.54 -10.30 8.36
C ILE A 160 5.46 -9.41 9.19
N GLN A 161 6.12 -10.00 10.18
CA GLN A 161 7.16 -9.36 10.99
C GLN A 161 8.49 -10.10 10.84
N PRO A 162 9.30 -9.82 9.80
CA PRO A 162 10.57 -10.50 9.59
C PRO A 162 11.60 -10.08 10.62
N LYS A 163 12.59 -10.95 10.88
CA LYS A 163 13.76 -10.59 11.69
C LYS A 163 14.77 -9.82 10.84
N ILE A 164 15.49 -8.87 11.45
CA ILE A 164 16.65 -8.23 10.80
C ILE A 164 17.66 -9.31 10.43
N GLY A 165 18.25 -9.23 9.25
CA GLY A 165 19.16 -10.23 8.69
C GLY A 165 18.47 -11.37 7.92
N MET A 166 17.15 -11.52 8.04
CA MET A 166 16.40 -12.57 7.31
C MET A 166 16.64 -12.46 5.80
N PRO A 167 17.07 -13.53 5.12
CA PRO A 167 17.19 -13.55 3.68
C PRO A 167 15.80 -13.74 3.04
N LEU A 168 15.52 -13.01 1.99
CA LEU A 168 14.31 -13.14 1.17
C LEU A 168 14.52 -12.51 -0.21
N ALA A 169 13.62 -12.78 -1.15
CA ALA A 169 13.57 -12.05 -2.39
C ALA A 169 12.30 -11.18 -2.46
N VAL A 170 12.42 -10.02 -3.12
CA VAL A 170 11.29 -9.15 -3.49
C VAL A 170 11.20 -9.16 -5.01
N GLY A 171 10.13 -9.76 -5.55
CA GLY A 171 10.09 -10.10 -6.97
C GLY A 171 11.26 -11.02 -7.34
N ALA A 172 12.11 -10.59 -8.26
CA ALA A 172 13.32 -11.31 -8.66
C ALA A 172 14.59 -10.86 -7.89
N CYS A 173 14.50 -9.86 -7.01
CA CYS A 173 15.66 -9.27 -6.34
C CYS A 173 15.91 -9.92 -4.99
N VAL A 174 17.02 -10.66 -4.85
CA VAL A 174 17.44 -11.29 -3.58
C VAL A 174 18.08 -10.26 -2.67
N GLY A 175 17.73 -10.32 -1.36
CA GLY A 175 18.26 -9.40 -0.38
C GLY A 175 18.12 -9.90 1.05
N ARG A 176 18.42 -9.01 2.01
CA ARG A 176 18.26 -9.23 3.43
C ARG A 176 17.53 -8.08 4.09
N VAL A 177 16.69 -8.38 5.06
CA VAL A 177 16.05 -7.39 5.90
C VAL A 177 17.10 -6.63 6.70
N VAL A 178 17.16 -5.31 6.53
CA VAL A 178 18.16 -4.46 7.21
C VAL A 178 17.54 -3.53 8.26
N ARG A 179 16.25 -3.24 8.15
CA ARG A 179 15.56 -2.33 9.07
C ARG A 179 14.07 -2.62 9.12
N LEU A 180 13.48 -2.54 10.30
CA LEU A 180 12.03 -2.54 10.48
C LEU A 180 11.53 -1.10 10.42
N LEU A 181 10.34 -0.92 9.85
CA LEU A 181 9.62 0.34 9.72
C LEU A 181 8.27 0.23 10.44
N PRO A 182 7.64 1.34 10.85
CA PRO A 182 6.32 1.30 11.47
C PRO A 182 5.26 0.58 10.62
N GLN A 183 5.36 0.70 9.29
CA GLN A 183 4.42 0.14 8.31
C GLN A 183 5.00 -1.01 7.48
N GLY A 184 6.17 -1.57 7.86
CA GLY A 184 6.79 -2.64 7.08
C GLY A 184 8.28 -2.83 7.39
N PHE A 185 9.10 -3.05 6.36
CA PHE A 185 10.55 -3.26 6.53
C PHE A 185 11.32 -2.92 5.26
N ALA A 186 12.63 -2.67 5.42
CA ALA A 186 13.53 -2.41 4.32
C ALA A 186 14.44 -3.63 4.06
N VAL A 187 14.61 -3.95 2.79
CA VAL A 187 15.46 -5.02 2.27
C VAL A 187 16.59 -4.40 1.48
N LYS A 188 17.83 -4.74 1.84
CA LYS A 188 19.02 -4.40 1.06
C LYS A 188 19.29 -5.54 0.07
N PHE A 189 19.43 -5.23 -1.19
CA PHE A 189 19.78 -6.21 -2.22
C PHE A 189 21.21 -6.72 -2.03
N VAL A 190 21.43 -7.99 -2.36
CA VAL A 190 22.78 -8.60 -2.37
C VAL A 190 23.64 -7.91 -3.43
N GLU A 191 23.08 -7.65 -4.60
CA GLU A 191 23.72 -6.97 -5.71
C GLU A 191 22.92 -5.71 -6.07
N GLN A 192 23.64 -4.64 -6.45
CA GLN A 192 22.98 -3.45 -6.97
C GLN A 192 22.30 -3.78 -8.30
N GLN A 193 21.06 -3.31 -8.43
CA GLN A 193 20.25 -3.56 -9.61
C GLN A 193 20.42 -2.44 -10.64
N ASN A 194 20.23 -2.78 -11.91
CA ASN A 194 20.20 -1.77 -12.97
C ASN A 194 18.93 -0.92 -12.82
N ARG A 195 19.08 0.41 -12.81
CA ARG A 195 17.97 1.36 -12.64
C ARG A 195 16.84 1.16 -13.65
N ASN A 196 17.17 0.88 -14.89
CA ASN A 196 16.19 0.74 -15.98
C ASN A 196 15.39 -0.56 -15.91
N GLU A 197 15.92 -1.58 -15.22
CA GLU A 197 15.27 -2.88 -15.05
C GLU A 197 14.65 -3.07 -13.67
N LEU A 198 14.96 -2.18 -12.74
CA LEU A 198 14.62 -2.31 -11.32
C LEU A 198 13.12 -2.52 -11.13
N GLU A 199 12.28 -1.68 -11.73
CA GLU A 199 10.84 -1.80 -11.59
C GLU A 199 10.33 -3.15 -12.12
N ARG A 200 10.80 -3.59 -13.28
CA ARG A 200 10.46 -4.89 -13.86
C ARG A 200 10.89 -6.06 -12.97
N LEU A 201 12.05 -5.97 -12.34
CA LEU A 201 12.58 -7.03 -11.47
C LEU A 201 11.85 -7.11 -10.14
N VAL A 202 11.62 -5.96 -9.50
CA VAL A 202 10.96 -5.88 -8.19
C VAL A 202 9.45 -6.16 -8.32
N MET A 203 8.80 -5.66 -9.37
CA MET A 203 7.35 -5.75 -9.55
C MET A 203 6.88 -7.03 -10.25
N ARG A 204 7.73 -8.06 -10.36
CA ARG A 204 7.32 -9.34 -10.94
C ARG A 204 6.19 -9.96 -10.11
N PRO A 205 4.95 -10.04 -10.60
CA PRO A 205 3.93 -10.80 -9.91
C PRO A 205 4.32 -12.27 -9.99
N THR A 206 4.53 -12.91 -8.86
CA THR A 206 4.48 -14.37 -8.84
C THR A 206 3.06 -14.75 -9.24
N ALA A 207 2.92 -15.65 -10.22
CA ALA A 207 1.65 -16.27 -10.51
C ALA A 207 1.12 -16.81 -9.17
N LEU A 208 0.10 -16.16 -8.61
CA LEU A 208 -0.55 -16.62 -7.40
C LEU A 208 -1.10 -18.02 -7.72
N SER A 209 -0.49 -19.06 -7.15
CA SER A 209 -1.15 -20.34 -7.06
C SER A 209 -2.50 -20.05 -6.38
N SER A 210 -3.55 -20.22 -7.14
CA SER A 210 -4.91 -20.29 -6.63
C SER A 210 -4.93 -21.43 -5.61
N SER A 211 -4.79 -21.10 -4.32
CA SER A 211 -5.15 -22.05 -3.26
C SER A 211 -6.65 -22.27 -3.41
N PRO A 212 -7.12 -23.50 -3.68
CA PRO A 212 -8.54 -23.75 -3.67
C PRO A 212 -9.06 -23.42 -2.27
N ALA A 213 -10.11 -22.61 -2.22
CA ALA A 213 -10.86 -22.40 -1.00
C ALA A 213 -11.20 -23.79 -0.42
N ALA A 214 -10.79 -24.03 0.83
CA ALA A 214 -11.18 -25.22 1.55
C ALA A 214 -12.71 -25.23 1.64
N GLU A 215 -13.35 -26.11 0.88
CA GLU A 215 -14.77 -26.41 1.04
C GLU A 215 -15.00 -26.91 2.47
N PRO A 216 -16.01 -26.40 3.18
CA PRO A 216 -16.38 -26.94 4.47
C PRO A 216 -16.94 -28.35 4.21
N GLN A 217 -16.21 -29.38 4.64
CA GLN A 217 -16.71 -30.72 4.69
C GLN A 217 -17.93 -30.76 5.64
N LEU A 218 -19.13 -30.80 5.08
CA LEU A 218 -20.34 -31.21 5.79
C LEU A 218 -20.15 -32.64 6.25
N ARG A 219 -19.85 -32.83 7.53
CA ARG A 219 -20.01 -34.17 8.16
C ARG A 219 -21.50 -34.41 8.31
N LEU A 220 -22.04 -35.21 7.41
CA LEU A 220 -23.30 -35.94 7.61
C LEU A 220 -23.07 -36.98 8.70
N PHE A 221 -23.68 -36.77 9.86
CA PHE A 221 -23.91 -37.82 10.82
C PHE A 221 -25.14 -38.63 10.36
N GLY A 222 -24.93 -39.87 10.01
CA GLY A 222 -25.90 -40.90 9.97
C GLY A 222 -25.77 -41.80 11.22
#